data_24296bc412a9055151995a32da17ecb7
#
_entry.id   24296bc412a9055151995a32da17ecb7
#
_cell.length_a   1.000
_cell.length_b   1.000
_cell.length_c   1.000
_cell.angle_alpha   90.00
_cell.angle_beta   90.00
_cell.angle_gamma   90.00
#
_symmetry.space_group_name_H-M   'P 1'
#
loop_
_entity.id
_entity.type
_entity.pdbx_description
1 polymer ?
#
loop_
_entity_poly.entity_id
_entity_poly.type
_entity_poly.pdbx_seq_one_letter_code
_entity_poly.pdbx_strand_id
1 'polypeptide(L)'
;MVYTILGEEIFKRGIDKYFELFDGQAVTCEDFIYAMECVSARDFSLFKNWYKTNGTPTVKCEVSNYNEDDGDFVKIKISQFNAKNSNILMIPLKIAIFDANGNPIQMENNQNEKIILLDEKEKEFIFEKKDNKLLAIIDNAVINEVNKNKFISKENMIFSVNRGFSAPVNLDYGLSFESKKILAKKDSDFYNKYNYFKEIILENMLQDVLEDKIDNSLNMAKFIEEVILNYSVDDLSLVYFLRLPTFDDLSEKFIENLPVKRIFEVIKKYETKIAVVLKNKLIELYSYHIDNPDVFSPVNMQKRTLRTKIIYYLAKLENEKNIIEKHYFDTSNITNKIAVLNAIRDIMDVDFYKYFMDDFYNNYRDYHLLIDKWMALNSTTTRDEQSALINVKMIMETSYFNIKNPNNVRALIGGFANNNFCIHGESFEGYSFLFDMIEKLDKINSSVASGIVKTFAKFKTLKKDNKAYIKNHLEKLLENKNLSLAVFEITDKILNN
;
A
#
# COMPACT_ATOMS: atom_id res chain seq x y z
N MET A 1 -4.25 5.80 18.16
CA MET A 1 -5.62 5.68 18.75
C MET A 1 -5.72 6.33 20.13
N VAL A 2 -4.94 5.95 21.15
CA VAL A 2 -5.06 6.58 22.49
C VAL A 2 -4.90 8.12 22.42
N TYR A 3 -3.89 8.61 21.69
CA TYR A 3 -3.74 10.03 21.39
C TYR A 3 -4.99 10.65 20.75
N THR A 4 -5.58 9.96 19.77
CA THR A 4 -6.80 10.43 19.09
C THR A 4 -7.99 10.53 20.06
N ILE A 5 -8.12 9.57 20.99
CA ILE A 5 -9.21 9.55 21.99
C ILE A 5 -9.04 10.64 23.03
N LEU A 6 -7.81 10.88 23.50
CA LEU A 6 -7.53 11.78 24.62
C LEU A 6 -7.25 13.23 24.19
N GLY A 7 -6.79 13.44 22.96
CA GLY A 7 -6.23 14.70 22.50
C GLY A 7 -4.81 14.95 23.05
N GLU A 8 -4.16 15.97 22.50
CA GLU A 8 -2.73 16.24 22.76
C GLU A 8 -2.41 16.50 24.22
N GLU A 9 -3.15 17.35 24.88
CA GLU A 9 -2.87 17.81 26.25
C GLU A 9 -2.97 16.65 27.26
N ILE A 10 -4.09 15.90 27.22
CA ILE A 10 -4.31 14.77 28.16
C ILE A 10 -3.33 13.65 27.86
N PHE A 11 -3.08 13.36 26.58
CA PHE A 11 -2.12 12.31 26.20
C PHE A 11 -0.71 12.64 26.69
N LYS A 12 -0.25 13.90 26.57
CA LYS A 12 1.04 14.35 27.09
C LYS A 12 1.14 14.14 28.61
N ARG A 13 0.12 14.56 29.36
CA ARG A 13 0.05 14.31 30.80
C ARG A 13 0.09 12.80 31.14
N GLY A 14 -0.54 11.99 30.28
CA GLY A 14 -0.50 10.53 30.40
C GLY A 14 0.90 9.96 30.22
N ILE A 15 1.66 10.49 29.27
CA ILE A 15 3.07 10.12 29.07
C ILE A 15 3.92 10.52 30.27
N ASP A 16 3.75 11.74 30.81
CA ASP A 16 4.46 12.19 32.00
C ASP A 16 4.15 11.27 33.19
N LYS A 17 2.87 10.90 33.36
CA LYS A 17 2.42 9.97 34.40
C LYS A 17 2.98 8.56 34.24
N TYR A 18 3.10 8.10 32.98
CA TYR A 18 3.68 6.80 32.69
C TYR A 18 5.16 6.74 33.11
N PHE A 19 5.95 7.77 32.82
CA PHE A 19 7.34 7.85 33.27
C PHE A 19 7.43 8.03 34.78
N GLU A 20 6.55 8.84 35.40
CA GLU A 20 6.51 8.98 36.86
C GLU A 20 6.33 7.64 37.59
N LEU A 21 5.45 6.78 37.06
CA LEU A 21 5.11 5.50 37.72
C LEU A 21 6.09 4.38 37.39
N PHE A 22 6.66 4.37 36.18
CA PHE A 22 7.28 3.17 35.65
C PHE A 22 8.70 3.35 35.07
N ASP A 23 9.33 4.52 35.25
CA ASP A 23 10.69 4.74 34.76
C ASP A 23 11.67 3.69 35.33
N GLY A 24 12.51 3.14 34.44
CA GLY A 24 13.49 2.11 34.77
C GLY A 24 12.91 0.71 35.08
N GLN A 25 11.61 0.48 34.83
CA GLN A 25 10.95 -0.81 35.07
C GLN A 25 10.66 -1.55 33.75
N ALA A 26 10.55 -2.87 33.80
CA ALA A 26 10.01 -3.69 32.72
C ALA A 26 8.48 -3.71 32.82
N VAL A 27 7.81 -3.08 31.88
CA VAL A 27 6.37 -2.80 31.92
C VAL A 27 5.61 -3.49 30.79
N THR A 28 4.29 -3.54 30.92
CA THR A 28 3.35 -4.12 29.96
C THR A 28 2.52 -3.05 29.27
N CYS A 29 1.71 -3.46 28.27
CA CYS A 29 0.74 -2.55 27.64
C CYS A 29 -0.34 -2.09 28.63
N GLU A 30 -0.68 -2.92 29.62
CA GLU A 30 -1.63 -2.58 30.67
C GLU A 30 -1.13 -1.42 31.54
N ASP A 31 0.15 -1.37 31.85
CA ASP A 31 0.77 -0.29 32.64
C ASP A 31 0.70 1.05 31.90
N PHE A 32 0.94 1.02 30.59
CA PHE A 32 0.78 2.21 29.75
C PHE A 32 -0.68 2.70 29.75
N ILE A 33 -1.64 1.81 29.55
CA ILE A 33 -3.06 2.17 29.57
C ILE A 33 -3.49 2.68 30.95
N TYR A 34 -3.02 2.06 32.02
CA TYR A 34 -3.30 2.50 33.38
C TYR A 34 -2.84 3.96 33.62
N ALA A 35 -1.66 4.32 33.16
CA ALA A 35 -1.19 5.71 33.25
C ALA A 35 -2.11 6.71 32.51
N MET A 36 -2.66 6.31 31.35
CA MET A 36 -3.63 7.12 30.62
C MET A 36 -4.98 7.23 31.34
N GLU A 37 -5.46 6.15 31.93
CA GLU A 37 -6.67 6.12 32.77
C GLU A 37 -6.54 7.07 33.98
N CYS A 38 -5.37 7.07 34.67
CA CYS A 38 -5.11 7.94 35.82
C CYS A 38 -5.30 9.45 35.51
N VAL A 39 -4.93 9.90 34.32
CA VAL A 39 -4.95 11.34 34.00
C VAL A 39 -6.22 11.78 33.27
N SER A 40 -6.93 10.85 32.64
CA SER A 40 -8.10 11.13 31.81
C SER A 40 -9.43 10.84 32.51
N ALA A 41 -9.42 10.07 33.59
CA ALA A 41 -10.60 9.50 34.23
C ALA A 41 -11.52 8.71 33.25
N ARG A 42 -10.95 8.23 32.13
CA ARG A 42 -11.67 7.46 31.11
C ARG A 42 -11.33 5.97 31.26
N ASP A 43 -12.34 5.11 31.17
CA ASP A 43 -12.16 3.66 31.14
C ASP A 43 -11.68 3.21 29.76
N PHE A 44 -10.53 2.54 29.72
CA PHE A 44 -9.94 1.92 28.53
C PHE A 44 -10.04 0.38 28.53
N SER A 45 -10.91 -0.22 29.35
CA SER A 45 -11.08 -1.67 29.43
C SER A 45 -11.37 -2.30 28.07
N LEU A 46 -12.24 -1.68 27.25
CA LEU A 46 -12.52 -2.13 25.87
C LEU A 46 -11.32 -1.91 24.94
N PHE A 47 -10.50 -0.88 25.19
CA PHE A 47 -9.30 -0.64 24.38
C PHE A 47 -8.27 -1.76 24.54
N LYS A 48 -8.17 -2.36 25.72
CA LYS A 48 -7.26 -3.49 26.00
C LYS A 48 -7.56 -4.71 25.11
N ASN A 49 -8.74 -4.80 24.53
CA ASN A 49 -9.08 -5.86 23.57
C ASN A 49 -8.26 -5.79 22.29
N TRP A 50 -7.73 -4.63 21.89
CA TRP A 50 -6.83 -4.51 20.74
C TRP A 50 -5.57 -5.37 20.87
N TYR A 51 -5.05 -5.54 22.08
CA TYR A 51 -3.87 -6.38 22.36
C TYR A 51 -4.18 -7.88 22.36
N LYS A 52 -5.46 -8.24 22.53
CA LYS A 52 -5.94 -9.64 22.66
C LYS A 52 -6.64 -10.15 21.42
N THR A 53 -6.90 -9.27 20.44
CA THR A 53 -7.70 -9.60 19.25
C THR A 53 -6.78 -9.70 18.04
N ASN A 54 -6.83 -10.84 17.36
CA ASN A 54 -6.14 -11.03 16.07
C ASN A 54 -7.03 -10.63 14.89
N GLY A 55 -6.41 -10.29 13.78
CA GLY A 55 -7.07 -9.81 12.55
C GLY A 55 -7.42 -8.33 12.61
N THR A 56 -7.77 -7.78 11.45
CA THR A 56 -8.19 -6.39 11.29
C THR A 56 -9.70 -6.31 11.32
N PRO A 57 -10.32 -5.51 12.21
CA PRO A 57 -11.77 -5.33 12.23
C PRO A 57 -12.24 -4.58 10.98
N THR A 58 -13.44 -4.91 10.52
CA THR A 58 -14.15 -4.15 9.49
C THR A 58 -15.16 -3.23 10.17
N VAL A 59 -15.13 -1.96 9.80
CA VAL A 59 -16.13 -0.96 10.19
C VAL A 59 -17.03 -0.70 9.00
N LYS A 60 -18.32 -1.04 9.15
CA LYS A 60 -19.34 -0.74 8.15
C LYS A 60 -19.99 0.60 8.48
N CYS A 61 -20.13 1.45 7.46
CA CYS A 61 -20.74 2.76 7.58
C CYS A 61 -21.98 2.84 6.68
N GLU A 62 -23.13 3.22 7.25
CA GLU A 62 -24.38 3.45 6.52
C GLU A 62 -24.84 4.89 6.81
N VAL A 63 -25.08 5.66 5.76
CA VAL A 63 -25.52 7.06 5.88
C VAL A 63 -26.94 7.18 5.39
N SER A 64 -27.77 7.89 6.15
CA SER A 64 -29.14 8.19 5.78
C SER A 64 -29.49 9.64 6.14
N ASN A 65 -30.21 10.31 5.23
CA ASN A 65 -30.72 11.66 5.43
C ASN A 65 -32.22 11.56 5.71
N TYR A 66 -32.74 12.36 6.63
CA TYR A 66 -34.18 12.44 6.89
C TYR A 66 -34.59 13.84 7.33
N ASN A 67 -35.83 14.20 7.07
CA ASN A 67 -36.40 15.48 7.46
C ASN A 67 -37.47 15.23 8.51
N GLU A 68 -37.48 16.00 9.58
CA GLU A 68 -38.47 15.92 10.66
C GLU A 68 -38.95 17.33 11.03
N ASP A 69 -40.25 17.50 11.03
CA ASP A 69 -41.04 18.70 11.38
C ASP A 69 -40.51 20.07 10.95
N ASP A 70 -39.29 20.48 11.21
CA ASP A 70 -38.67 21.75 10.76
C ASP A 70 -37.14 21.62 10.60
N GLY A 71 -36.55 20.37 10.61
CA GLY A 71 -35.10 20.15 10.55
C GLY A 71 -34.67 19.12 9.52
N ASP A 72 -33.54 19.38 8.91
CA ASP A 72 -32.80 18.44 8.06
C ASP A 72 -31.79 17.68 8.92
N PHE A 73 -31.87 16.38 8.96
CA PHE A 73 -30.99 15.52 9.76
C PHE A 73 -30.20 14.55 8.90
N VAL A 74 -28.95 14.29 9.32
CA VAL A 74 -28.09 13.26 8.74
C VAL A 74 -27.73 12.28 9.83
N LYS A 75 -27.94 10.99 9.55
CA LYS A 75 -27.58 9.91 10.43
C LYS A 75 -26.47 9.07 9.80
N ILE A 76 -25.39 8.81 10.55
CA ILE A 76 -24.43 7.79 10.24
C ILE A 76 -24.54 6.67 11.27
N LYS A 77 -24.81 5.48 10.78
CA LYS A 77 -24.80 4.24 11.54
C LYS A 77 -23.49 3.53 11.27
N ILE A 78 -22.75 3.21 12.31
CA ILE A 78 -21.49 2.48 12.21
C ILE A 78 -21.56 1.19 13.01
N SER A 79 -21.01 0.12 12.45
CA SER A 79 -20.93 -1.18 13.13
C SER A 79 -19.55 -1.78 12.92
N GLN A 80 -19.10 -2.60 13.89
CA GLN A 80 -17.82 -3.28 13.83
C GLN A 80 -18.00 -4.80 13.73
N PHE A 81 -17.17 -5.42 12.91
CA PHE A 81 -17.12 -6.85 12.69
C PHE A 81 -15.67 -7.33 12.56
N ASN A 82 -15.36 -8.47 13.18
CA ASN A 82 -14.08 -9.14 12.98
C ASN A 82 -14.34 -10.65 12.77
N ALA A 83 -13.93 -11.17 11.61
CA ALA A 83 -14.16 -12.57 11.24
C ALA A 83 -13.46 -13.59 12.16
N LYS A 84 -12.40 -13.17 12.87
CA LYS A 84 -11.57 -14.04 13.73
C LYS A 84 -11.89 -13.91 15.20
N ASN A 85 -12.67 -12.91 15.60
CA ASN A 85 -12.93 -12.62 17.01
C ASN A 85 -14.22 -11.79 17.16
N SER A 86 -15.01 -12.07 18.21
CA SER A 86 -16.25 -11.35 18.52
C SER A 86 -16.09 -10.24 19.56
N ASN A 87 -14.84 -9.96 20.00
CA ASN A 87 -14.59 -8.91 20.98
C ASN A 87 -14.98 -7.53 20.42
N ILE A 88 -15.67 -6.75 21.23
CA ILE A 88 -15.94 -5.34 20.94
C ILE A 88 -14.65 -4.55 21.19
N LEU A 89 -14.31 -3.70 20.23
CA LEU A 89 -13.14 -2.83 20.29
C LEU A 89 -13.57 -1.37 20.48
N MET A 90 -12.75 -0.60 21.15
CA MET A 90 -12.87 0.85 21.21
C MET A 90 -12.19 1.46 19.98
N ILE A 91 -12.97 1.93 19.01
CA ILE A 91 -12.48 2.40 17.70
C ILE A 91 -12.73 3.91 17.56
N PRO A 92 -11.71 4.77 17.64
CA PRO A 92 -11.86 6.19 17.36
C PRO A 92 -11.89 6.43 15.85
N LEU A 93 -12.97 7.01 15.34
CA LEU A 93 -13.09 7.39 13.94
C LEU A 93 -13.15 8.91 13.82
N LYS A 94 -12.15 9.49 13.17
CA LYS A 94 -12.17 10.90 12.79
C LYS A 94 -12.97 11.04 11.50
N ILE A 95 -14.00 11.90 11.50
CA ILE A 95 -14.91 12.11 10.37
C ILE A 95 -14.95 13.57 9.96
N ALA A 96 -15.24 13.82 8.68
CA ALA A 96 -15.68 15.11 8.14
C ALA A 96 -16.86 14.90 7.19
N ILE A 97 -17.61 15.93 6.95
CA ILE A 97 -18.79 15.89 6.08
C ILE A 97 -18.63 16.94 4.99
N PHE A 98 -18.96 16.57 3.77
CA PHE A 98 -18.89 17.42 2.58
C PHE A 98 -20.24 17.49 1.90
N ASP A 99 -20.52 18.61 1.23
CA ASP A 99 -21.65 18.73 0.32
C ASP A 99 -21.39 17.97 -1.01
N ALA A 100 -22.38 17.95 -1.88
CA ALA A 100 -22.27 17.29 -3.20
C ALA A 100 -21.21 17.96 -4.13
N ASN A 101 -20.76 19.18 -3.81
CA ASN A 101 -19.71 19.88 -4.54
C ASN A 101 -18.32 19.66 -3.94
N GLY A 102 -18.24 18.94 -2.80
CA GLY A 102 -16.99 18.70 -2.09
C GLY A 102 -16.54 19.87 -1.21
N ASN A 103 -17.43 20.78 -0.82
CA ASN A 103 -17.14 21.78 0.17
C ASN A 103 -17.33 21.20 1.57
N PRO A 104 -16.40 21.43 2.51
CA PRO A 104 -16.56 20.94 3.86
C PRO A 104 -17.72 21.65 4.56
N ILE A 105 -18.55 20.86 5.25
CA ILE A 105 -19.63 21.35 6.10
C ILE A 105 -19.08 21.51 7.52
N GLN A 106 -19.17 22.71 8.07
CA GLN A 106 -18.71 22.98 9.43
C GLN A 106 -19.54 22.21 10.46
N MET A 107 -18.87 21.64 11.44
CA MET A 107 -19.48 21.02 12.62
C MET A 107 -19.46 21.99 13.81
N GLU A 108 -19.80 21.49 15.00
CA GLU A 108 -19.74 22.23 16.24
C GLU A 108 -18.40 22.97 16.41
N ASN A 109 -18.43 24.13 17.03
CA ASN A 109 -17.25 24.97 17.30
C ASN A 109 -16.46 25.40 16.06
N ASN A 110 -17.11 25.48 14.88
CA ASN A 110 -16.52 25.81 13.59
C ASN A 110 -15.40 24.83 13.17
N GLN A 111 -15.42 23.61 13.66
CA GLN A 111 -14.49 22.55 13.24
C GLN A 111 -15.01 21.87 11.98
N ASN A 112 -14.08 21.48 11.09
CA ASN A 112 -14.40 20.73 9.87
C ASN A 112 -14.33 19.22 10.06
N GLU A 113 -13.99 18.75 11.27
CA GLU A 113 -13.86 17.33 11.60
C GLU A 113 -14.23 17.05 13.05
N LYS A 114 -14.70 15.83 13.32
CA LYS A 114 -15.07 15.35 14.66
C LYS A 114 -14.56 13.92 14.85
N ILE A 115 -14.22 13.59 16.10
CA ILE A 115 -13.92 12.21 16.50
C ILE A 115 -15.19 11.61 17.08
N ILE A 116 -15.63 10.49 16.51
CA ILE A 116 -16.70 9.65 17.03
C ILE A 116 -16.09 8.35 17.55
N LEU A 117 -16.64 7.81 18.62
CA LEU A 117 -16.12 6.62 19.27
C LEU A 117 -17.11 5.47 19.10
N LEU A 118 -16.67 4.41 18.40
CA LEU A 118 -17.40 3.16 18.30
C LEU A 118 -16.85 2.20 19.38
N ASP A 119 -17.57 2.08 20.48
CA ASP A 119 -17.26 1.27 21.66
C ASP A 119 -18.33 0.20 21.91
N GLU A 120 -19.25 0.05 20.97
CA GLU A 120 -20.31 -0.93 20.92
C GLU A 120 -20.26 -1.73 19.60
N LYS A 121 -21.02 -2.80 19.47
CA LYS A 121 -21.13 -3.56 18.22
C LYS A 121 -21.66 -2.69 17.08
N GLU A 122 -22.56 -1.78 17.41
CA GLU A 122 -23.23 -0.87 16.48
C GLU A 122 -23.59 0.42 17.22
N LYS A 123 -23.42 1.58 16.57
CA LYS A 123 -23.73 2.89 17.15
C LYS A 123 -24.24 3.84 16.06
N GLU A 124 -25.20 4.67 16.41
CA GLU A 124 -25.76 5.68 15.52
C GLU A 124 -25.37 7.09 16.01
N PHE A 125 -24.99 7.95 15.07
CA PHE A 125 -24.72 9.36 15.33
C PHE A 125 -25.60 10.21 14.43
N ILE A 126 -26.26 11.21 15.02
CA ILE A 126 -27.22 12.06 14.34
C ILE A 126 -26.71 13.51 14.36
N PHE A 127 -26.81 14.18 13.23
CA PHE A 127 -26.42 15.56 13.05
C PHE A 127 -27.62 16.35 12.49
N GLU A 128 -27.95 17.48 13.12
CA GLU A 128 -28.92 18.46 12.62
C GLU A 128 -28.22 19.46 11.70
N LYS A 129 -28.74 19.69 10.51
CA LYS A 129 -28.28 20.73 9.62
C LYS A 129 -28.99 22.05 9.97
N LYS A 130 -28.22 23.03 10.49
CA LYS A 130 -28.74 24.37 10.83
C LYS A 130 -27.79 25.43 10.27
N ASP A 131 -28.31 26.38 9.50
CA ASP A 131 -27.54 27.51 8.93
C ASP A 131 -26.23 27.05 8.22
N ASN A 132 -26.28 26.02 7.40
CA ASN A 132 -25.12 25.37 6.75
C ASN A 132 -24.06 24.77 7.71
N LYS A 133 -24.42 24.55 8.97
CA LYS A 133 -23.60 23.84 9.96
C LYS A 133 -24.29 22.55 10.38
N LEU A 134 -23.49 21.58 10.78
CA LEU A 134 -23.99 20.35 11.39
C LEU A 134 -23.72 20.36 12.89
N LEU A 135 -24.78 20.33 13.66
CA LEU A 135 -24.75 20.21 15.11
C LEU A 135 -24.95 18.73 15.45
N ALA A 136 -24.02 18.11 16.16
CA ALA A 136 -24.21 16.74 16.65
C ALA A 136 -25.26 16.76 17.74
N ILE A 137 -26.38 16.08 17.53
CA ILE A 137 -27.48 16.13 18.47
C ILE A 137 -27.36 15.07 19.52
N ILE A 138 -26.71 13.91 19.32
CA ILE A 138 -26.76 12.89 20.39
C ILE A 138 -25.80 11.72 20.20
N ASP A 139 -25.12 11.35 21.30
CA ASP A 139 -24.73 10.00 21.72
C ASP A 139 -25.93 9.36 22.42
N ASN A 140 -26.60 8.38 21.82
CA ASN A 140 -27.57 7.44 22.40
C ASN A 140 -28.67 7.96 23.36
N ALA A 141 -29.15 9.19 23.32
CA ALA A 141 -30.28 9.60 24.13
C ALA A 141 -31.52 9.86 23.25
N VAL A 142 -32.41 8.87 23.30
CA VAL A 142 -33.86 9.01 23.10
C VAL A 142 -34.31 9.82 21.86
N ILE A 143 -34.28 9.21 20.70
CA ILE A 143 -35.33 9.48 19.71
C ILE A 143 -36.32 8.31 19.81
N ASN A 144 -37.40 8.55 20.53
CA ASN A 144 -38.60 7.69 20.49
C ASN A 144 -39.07 7.64 19.04
N GLU A 145 -39.10 6.45 18.47
CA GLU A 145 -39.79 6.06 17.23
C GLU A 145 -40.09 7.20 16.25
N VAL A 146 -39.04 7.75 15.65
CA VAL A 146 -39.20 8.66 14.51
C VAL A 146 -39.77 7.86 13.35
N ASN A 147 -40.88 8.32 12.82
CA ASN A 147 -41.65 7.72 11.73
C ASN A 147 -40.72 7.29 10.57
N LYS A 148 -40.54 5.99 10.40
CA LYS A 148 -39.66 5.35 9.42
C LYS A 148 -39.99 5.60 7.93
N ASN A 149 -40.92 6.49 7.60
CA ASN A 149 -41.58 6.54 6.29
C ASN A 149 -41.34 7.79 5.44
N LYS A 150 -40.46 8.69 5.79
CA LYS A 150 -40.13 9.82 4.90
C LYS A 150 -38.63 10.01 4.71
N PHE A 151 -38.03 9.17 3.87
CA PHE A 151 -36.70 9.41 3.31
C PHE A 151 -36.85 10.28 2.06
N ILE A 152 -36.50 11.56 2.12
CA ILE A 152 -36.32 12.40 0.94
C ILE A 152 -34.95 13.02 1.02
N SER A 153 -34.00 12.43 0.29
CA SER A 153 -32.68 13.00 0.08
C SER A 153 -32.78 14.12 -0.96
N LYS A 154 -32.59 15.37 -0.57
CA LYS A 154 -32.37 16.49 -1.52
C LYS A 154 -30.93 16.90 -1.69
N GLU A 155 -30.03 16.54 -0.81
CA GLU A 155 -28.60 16.80 -0.92
C GLU A 155 -27.79 15.58 -0.51
N ASN A 156 -26.96 15.05 -1.40
CA ASN A 156 -26.06 13.96 -1.10
C ASN A 156 -24.90 14.47 -0.27
N MET A 157 -24.96 14.29 1.06
CA MET A 157 -23.81 14.53 1.92
C MET A 157 -22.83 13.38 1.83
N ILE A 158 -21.54 13.71 1.78
CA ILE A 158 -20.46 12.74 1.64
C ILE A 158 -19.66 12.75 2.92
N PHE A 159 -19.60 11.60 3.61
CA PHE A 159 -18.77 11.44 4.80
C PHE A 159 -17.37 10.98 4.41
N SER A 160 -16.37 11.66 4.93
CA SER A 160 -14.98 11.20 4.95
C SER A 160 -14.72 10.57 6.31
N VAL A 161 -14.50 9.26 6.35
CA VAL A 161 -14.38 8.47 7.59
C VAL A 161 -12.96 7.93 7.75
N ASN A 162 -12.50 7.75 8.99
CA ASN A 162 -11.15 7.28 9.35
C ASN A 162 -10.03 8.23 8.89
N ARG A 163 -10.29 9.53 8.94
CA ARG A 163 -9.34 10.58 8.55
C ARG A 163 -8.04 10.47 9.37
N GLY A 164 -6.91 10.73 8.69
CA GLY A 164 -5.58 10.60 9.29
C GLY A 164 -5.27 9.19 9.79
N PHE A 165 -5.94 8.16 9.26
CA PHE A 165 -5.82 6.78 9.74
C PHE A 165 -6.06 6.69 11.25
N SER A 166 -7.16 7.27 11.73
CA SER A 166 -7.47 7.38 13.15
C SER A 166 -7.60 6.02 13.87
N ALA A 167 -7.90 4.95 13.12
CA ALA A 167 -7.90 3.57 13.60
C ALA A 167 -7.46 2.58 12.51
N PRO A 168 -6.75 1.46 12.86
CA PRO A 168 -6.34 0.42 11.92
C PRO A 168 -7.51 -0.53 11.62
N VAL A 169 -8.44 -0.08 10.80
CA VAL A 169 -9.67 -0.80 10.43
C VAL A 169 -9.81 -0.87 8.90
N ASN A 170 -10.51 -1.90 8.42
CA ASN A 170 -11.04 -1.92 7.07
C ASN A 170 -12.37 -1.17 7.05
N LEU A 171 -12.56 -0.26 6.10
CA LEU A 171 -13.83 0.44 5.92
C LEU A 171 -14.68 -0.28 4.87
N ASP A 172 -15.89 -0.65 5.26
CA ASP A 172 -16.98 -1.04 4.35
C ASP A 172 -17.96 0.13 4.28
N TYR A 173 -17.69 1.03 3.35
CA TYR A 173 -18.49 2.24 3.15
C TYR A 173 -18.85 2.36 1.68
N GLY A 174 -20.07 2.03 1.32
CA GLY A 174 -20.58 1.96 -0.05
C GLY A 174 -20.72 3.32 -0.74
N LEU A 175 -19.62 4.10 -0.82
CA LEU A 175 -19.60 5.36 -1.56
C LEU A 175 -19.76 5.12 -3.06
N SER A 176 -20.56 5.99 -3.71
CA SER A 176 -20.62 6.03 -5.16
C SER A 176 -19.26 6.43 -5.75
N PHE A 177 -19.03 6.03 -7.01
CA PHE A 177 -17.83 6.43 -7.75
C PHE A 177 -17.63 7.95 -7.77
N GLU A 178 -18.72 8.72 -7.98
CA GLU A 178 -18.66 10.19 -8.00
C GLU A 178 -18.32 10.77 -6.61
N SER A 179 -18.86 10.20 -5.53
CA SER A 179 -18.52 10.61 -4.17
C SER A 179 -17.02 10.35 -3.87
N LYS A 180 -16.49 9.19 -4.27
CA LYS A 180 -15.05 8.88 -4.15
C LYS A 180 -14.19 9.88 -4.94
N LYS A 181 -14.59 10.27 -6.18
CA LYS A 181 -13.88 11.28 -6.97
C LYS A 181 -13.87 12.65 -6.30
N ILE A 182 -14.97 13.04 -5.68
CA ILE A 182 -15.05 14.31 -4.93
C ILE A 182 -14.07 14.28 -3.77
N LEU A 183 -14.07 13.22 -2.95
CA LEU A 183 -13.14 13.10 -1.82
C LEU A 183 -11.68 13.01 -2.27
N ALA A 184 -11.37 12.26 -3.33
CA ALA A 184 -10.04 12.18 -3.89
C ALA A 184 -9.47 13.51 -4.39
N LYS A 185 -10.34 14.48 -4.75
CA LYS A 185 -9.94 15.82 -5.22
C LYS A 185 -10.01 16.88 -4.12
N LYS A 186 -10.99 16.81 -3.23
CA LYS A 186 -11.40 17.91 -2.35
C LYS A 186 -11.16 17.66 -0.86
N ASP A 187 -11.02 16.41 -0.41
CA ASP A 187 -10.79 16.13 1.01
C ASP A 187 -9.55 16.88 1.50
N SER A 188 -9.67 17.59 2.62
CA SER A 188 -8.55 18.29 3.26
C SER A 188 -7.61 17.33 4.00
N ASP A 189 -8.05 16.11 4.35
CA ASP A 189 -7.22 15.09 4.92
C ASP A 189 -6.46 14.35 3.81
N PHE A 190 -5.13 14.44 3.85
CA PHE A 190 -4.28 13.85 2.82
C PHE A 190 -4.38 12.32 2.75
N TYR A 191 -4.50 11.65 3.92
CA TYR A 191 -4.61 10.20 3.97
C TYR A 191 -5.87 9.72 3.23
N ASN A 192 -7.04 10.30 3.55
CA ASN A 192 -8.30 9.95 2.92
C ASN A 192 -8.33 10.33 1.44
N LYS A 193 -7.85 11.52 1.09
CA LYS A 193 -7.71 11.95 -0.30
C LYS A 193 -6.93 10.92 -1.12
N TYR A 194 -5.75 10.49 -0.64
CA TYR A 194 -4.93 9.49 -1.31
C TYR A 194 -5.58 8.11 -1.31
N ASN A 195 -6.24 7.72 -0.23
CA ASN A 195 -6.90 6.41 -0.12
C ASN A 195 -8.03 6.26 -1.15
N TYR A 196 -8.92 7.25 -1.25
CA TYR A 196 -9.99 7.25 -2.25
C TYR A 196 -9.44 7.33 -3.67
N PHE A 197 -8.39 8.11 -3.90
CA PHE A 197 -7.68 8.12 -5.18
C PHE A 197 -7.16 6.73 -5.55
N LYS A 198 -6.43 6.07 -4.64
CA LYS A 198 -5.89 4.71 -4.85
C LYS A 198 -7.00 3.70 -5.10
N GLU A 199 -8.10 3.78 -4.35
CA GLU A 199 -9.25 2.88 -4.49
C GLU A 199 -9.90 3.00 -5.87
N ILE A 200 -10.12 4.23 -6.37
CA ILE A 200 -10.63 4.46 -7.73
C ILE A 200 -9.74 3.80 -8.79
N ILE A 201 -8.44 4.02 -8.71
CA ILE A 201 -7.50 3.44 -9.68
C ILE A 201 -7.51 1.91 -9.58
N LEU A 202 -7.51 1.36 -8.36
CA LEU A 202 -7.51 -0.08 -8.11
C LEU A 202 -8.77 -0.75 -8.69
N GLU A 203 -9.96 -0.18 -8.46
CA GLU A 203 -11.23 -0.70 -8.98
C GLU A 203 -11.23 -0.74 -10.52
N ASN A 204 -10.75 0.32 -11.17
CA ASN A 204 -10.68 0.38 -12.63
C ASN A 204 -9.62 -0.59 -13.20
N MET A 205 -8.45 -0.70 -12.56
CA MET A 205 -7.45 -1.68 -12.97
C MET A 205 -7.96 -3.11 -12.79
N LEU A 206 -8.68 -3.39 -11.69
CA LEU A 206 -9.26 -4.70 -11.45
C LEU A 206 -10.33 -5.05 -12.50
N GLN A 207 -11.16 -4.09 -12.89
CA GLN A 207 -12.12 -4.27 -13.98
C GLN A 207 -11.41 -4.61 -15.29
N ASP A 208 -10.33 -3.90 -15.64
CA ASP A 208 -9.53 -4.17 -16.85
C ASP A 208 -8.83 -5.55 -16.80
N VAL A 209 -8.51 -6.04 -15.60
CA VAL A 209 -7.96 -7.41 -15.41
C VAL A 209 -9.03 -8.46 -15.65
N LEU A 210 -10.26 -8.24 -15.17
CA LEU A 210 -11.37 -9.20 -15.24
C LEU A 210 -12.06 -9.23 -16.60
N GLU A 211 -12.07 -8.11 -17.31
CA GLU A 211 -12.81 -7.92 -18.57
C GLU A 211 -11.88 -7.48 -19.70
N ASP A 212 -11.45 -8.40 -20.57
CA ASP A 212 -10.48 -8.14 -21.66
C ASP A 212 -10.89 -7.03 -22.64
N LYS A 213 -12.18 -6.76 -22.77
CA LYS A 213 -12.73 -5.75 -23.70
C LYS A 213 -12.76 -4.34 -23.11
N ILE A 214 -12.50 -4.18 -21.82
CA ILE A 214 -12.51 -2.88 -21.14
C ILE A 214 -11.08 -2.33 -21.07
N ASP A 215 -10.96 -1.02 -21.26
CA ASP A 215 -9.73 -0.27 -21.14
C ASP A 215 -9.98 1.09 -20.50
N ASN A 216 -9.80 1.15 -19.20
CA ASN A 216 -9.95 2.38 -18.43
C ASN A 216 -8.65 3.20 -18.34
N SER A 217 -7.52 2.71 -18.88
CA SER A 217 -6.20 3.28 -18.67
C SER A 217 -6.09 4.76 -19.09
N LEU A 218 -6.70 5.16 -20.20
CA LEU A 218 -6.70 6.55 -20.64
C LEU A 218 -7.54 7.45 -19.73
N ASN A 219 -8.72 6.97 -19.30
CA ASN A 219 -9.61 7.73 -18.41
C ASN A 219 -8.95 7.94 -17.06
N MET A 220 -8.26 6.91 -16.55
CA MET A 220 -7.54 7.00 -15.27
C MET A 220 -6.30 7.89 -15.39
N ALA A 221 -5.57 7.84 -16.50
CA ALA A 221 -4.46 8.78 -16.74
C ALA A 221 -4.92 10.24 -16.73
N LYS A 222 -6.06 10.56 -17.36
CA LYS A 222 -6.67 11.90 -17.31
C LYS A 222 -7.14 12.27 -15.89
N PHE A 223 -7.75 11.32 -15.16
CA PHE A 223 -8.13 11.55 -13.77
C PHE A 223 -6.91 11.86 -12.87
N ILE A 224 -5.80 11.14 -13.06
CA ILE A 224 -4.54 11.41 -12.36
C ILE A 224 -4.02 12.83 -12.72
N GLU A 225 -4.08 13.20 -13.99
CA GLU A 225 -3.70 14.55 -14.44
C GLU A 225 -4.55 15.63 -13.75
N GLU A 226 -5.87 15.47 -13.75
CA GLU A 226 -6.78 16.40 -13.06
C GLU A 226 -6.45 16.55 -11.56
N VAL A 227 -6.10 15.45 -10.88
CA VAL A 227 -5.72 15.50 -9.47
C VAL A 227 -4.40 16.25 -9.30
N ILE A 228 -3.38 15.95 -10.13
CA ILE A 228 -2.04 16.56 -10.03
C ILE A 228 -2.09 18.06 -10.37
N LEU A 229 -2.93 18.49 -11.30
CA LEU A 229 -3.06 19.91 -11.68
C LEU A 229 -3.65 20.79 -10.54
N ASN A 230 -4.30 20.20 -9.54
CA ASN A 230 -4.78 20.92 -8.36
C ASN A 230 -3.68 21.21 -7.32
N TYR A 231 -2.47 20.68 -7.51
CA TYR A 231 -1.35 20.88 -6.61
C TYR A 231 -0.38 21.94 -7.14
N SER A 232 0.21 22.68 -6.23
CA SER A 232 1.31 23.58 -6.56
C SER A 232 2.54 22.78 -7.02
N VAL A 233 3.35 23.34 -7.90
CA VAL A 233 4.54 22.68 -8.46
C VAL A 233 5.58 22.32 -7.40
N ASP A 234 5.61 23.04 -6.29
CA ASP A 234 6.54 22.84 -5.16
C ASP A 234 6.05 21.78 -4.16
N ASP A 235 4.80 21.27 -4.29
CA ASP A 235 4.26 20.26 -3.41
C ASP A 235 4.83 18.87 -3.70
N LEU A 236 5.76 18.43 -2.88
CA LEU A 236 6.43 17.12 -3.01
C LEU A 236 5.51 15.93 -2.74
N SER A 237 4.31 16.16 -2.15
CA SER A 237 3.32 15.10 -1.94
C SER A 237 2.72 14.57 -3.25
N LEU A 238 2.87 15.28 -4.36
CA LEU A 238 2.51 14.82 -5.71
C LEU A 238 3.00 13.40 -6.03
N VAL A 239 4.13 12.99 -5.47
CA VAL A 239 4.69 11.64 -5.70
C VAL A 239 3.71 10.52 -5.35
N TYR A 240 2.82 10.73 -4.38
CA TYR A 240 1.84 9.72 -3.99
C TYR A 240 0.81 9.47 -5.11
N PHE A 241 0.37 10.51 -5.80
CA PHE A 241 -0.59 10.40 -6.90
C PHE A 241 0.02 9.87 -8.21
N LEU A 242 1.34 9.73 -8.26
CA LEU A 242 2.04 9.01 -9.33
C LEU A 242 2.25 7.51 -9.03
N ARG A 243 1.81 7.02 -7.86
CA ARG A 243 1.93 5.60 -7.49
C ARG A 243 0.67 4.85 -7.88
N LEU A 244 0.81 3.92 -8.81
CA LEU A 244 -0.25 2.97 -9.13
C LEU A 244 -0.36 1.85 -8.08
N PRO A 245 -1.53 1.21 -7.96
CA PRO A 245 -1.66 -0.08 -7.31
C PRO A 245 -0.66 -1.09 -7.85
N THR A 246 -0.07 -1.88 -6.97
CA THR A 246 0.96 -2.88 -7.30
C THR A 246 0.33 -4.21 -7.70
N PHE A 247 1.19 -5.15 -8.14
CA PHE A 247 0.77 -6.54 -8.34
C PHE A 247 0.12 -7.12 -7.06
N ASP A 248 0.69 -6.85 -5.89
CA ASP A 248 0.15 -7.35 -4.63
C ASP A 248 -1.24 -6.77 -4.33
N ASP A 249 -1.44 -5.46 -4.51
CA ASP A 249 -2.75 -4.81 -4.32
C ASP A 249 -3.86 -5.46 -5.20
N LEU A 250 -3.52 -5.82 -6.44
CA LEU A 250 -4.45 -6.48 -7.36
C LEU A 250 -4.63 -7.96 -7.03
N SER A 251 -3.53 -8.67 -6.74
CA SER A 251 -3.55 -10.12 -6.48
C SER A 251 -4.36 -10.50 -5.24
N GLU A 252 -4.40 -9.64 -4.21
CA GLU A 252 -5.20 -9.84 -3.00
C GLU A 252 -6.72 -9.91 -3.24
N LYS A 253 -7.17 -9.48 -4.41
CA LYS A 253 -8.59 -9.56 -4.81
C LYS A 253 -8.98 -10.93 -5.39
N PHE A 254 -8.01 -11.84 -5.60
CA PHE A 254 -8.22 -13.16 -6.16
C PHE A 254 -8.05 -14.25 -5.10
N ILE A 255 -9.05 -15.10 -4.96
CA ILE A 255 -9.01 -16.27 -4.08
C ILE A 255 -8.43 -17.47 -4.84
N GLU A 256 -8.64 -17.54 -6.17
CA GLU A 256 -8.17 -18.60 -7.05
C GLU A 256 -7.99 -18.10 -8.49
N ASN A 257 -7.32 -18.89 -9.32
CA ASN A 257 -7.12 -18.60 -10.75
C ASN A 257 -6.48 -17.24 -11.02
N LEU A 258 -5.56 -16.80 -10.16
CA LEU A 258 -4.86 -15.52 -10.27
C LEU A 258 -4.27 -15.30 -11.68
N PRO A 259 -4.73 -14.27 -12.42
CA PRO A 259 -4.31 -14.01 -13.79
C PRO A 259 -3.01 -13.18 -13.82
N VAL A 260 -1.89 -13.76 -13.37
CA VAL A 260 -0.62 -13.06 -13.15
C VAL A 260 -0.20 -12.22 -14.37
N LYS A 261 -0.12 -12.84 -15.55
CA LYS A 261 0.29 -12.17 -16.80
C LYS A 261 -0.60 -10.97 -17.12
N ARG A 262 -1.93 -11.16 -17.01
CA ARG A 262 -2.91 -10.10 -17.27
C ARG A 262 -2.75 -8.92 -16.32
N ILE A 263 -2.48 -9.16 -15.05
CA ILE A 263 -2.22 -8.10 -14.06
C ILE A 263 -1.02 -7.24 -14.50
N PHE A 264 0.09 -7.87 -14.90
CA PHE A 264 1.28 -7.13 -15.38
C PHE A 264 1.01 -6.36 -16.67
N GLU A 265 0.25 -6.92 -17.62
CA GLU A 265 -0.17 -6.24 -18.85
C GLU A 265 -0.98 -4.98 -18.53
N VAL A 266 -1.95 -5.06 -17.62
CA VAL A 266 -2.76 -3.93 -17.19
C VAL A 266 -1.90 -2.87 -16.52
N ILE A 267 -1.03 -3.25 -15.56
CA ILE A 267 -0.11 -2.29 -14.91
C ILE A 267 0.72 -1.55 -15.96
N LYS A 268 1.38 -2.28 -16.87
CA LYS A 268 2.23 -1.70 -17.92
C LYS A 268 1.45 -0.75 -18.84
N LYS A 269 0.20 -1.10 -19.15
CA LYS A 269 -0.69 -0.27 -19.97
C LYS A 269 -1.04 1.05 -19.29
N TYR A 270 -1.40 1.01 -18.01
CA TYR A 270 -1.67 2.22 -17.22
C TYR A 270 -0.44 3.10 -17.10
N GLU A 271 0.72 2.53 -16.79
CA GLU A 271 1.98 3.25 -16.71
C GLU A 271 2.31 3.98 -18.01
N THR A 272 2.13 3.31 -19.14
CA THR A 272 2.38 3.91 -20.45
C THR A 272 1.39 5.05 -20.76
N LYS A 273 0.11 4.89 -20.42
CA LYS A 273 -0.89 5.95 -20.63
C LYS A 273 -0.63 7.17 -19.75
N ILE A 274 -0.25 6.95 -18.49
CA ILE A 274 0.15 8.03 -17.58
C ILE A 274 1.37 8.77 -18.12
N ALA A 275 2.40 8.06 -18.59
CA ALA A 275 3.58 8.66 -19.17
C ALA A 275 3.23 9.57 -20.35
N VAL A 276 2.35 9.11 -21.24
CA VAL A 276 1.91 9.89 -22.43
C VAL A 276 1.08 11.11 -22.03
N VAL A 277 0.06 10.94 -21.19
CA VAL A 277 -0.86 12.03 -20.79
C VAL A 277 -0.14 13.10 -19.98
N LEU A 278 0.67 12.68 -19.00
CA LEU A 278 1.34 13.60 -18.09
C LEU A 278 2.70 14.10 -18.58
N LYS A 279 3.15 13.74 -19.79
CA LYS A 279 4.49 14.04 -20.31
C LYS A 279 4.98 15.45 -19.97
N ASN A 280 4.24 16.47 -20.38
CA ASN A 280 4.62 17.86 -20.20
C ASN A 280 4.73 18.25 -18.72
N LYS A 281 3.77 17.79 -17.91
CA LYS A 281 3.78 18.04 -16.45
C LYS A 281 4.95 17.32 -15.76
N LEU A 282 5.26 16.10 -16.16
CA LEU A 282 6.42 15.36 -15.64
C LEU A 282 7.74 16.07 -15.97
N ILE A 283 7.92 16.61 -17.17
CA ILE A 283 9.10 17.37 -17.56
C ILE A 283 9.20 18.68 -16.76
N GLU A 284 8.07 19.40 -16.58
CA GLU A 284 8.01 20.59 -15.73
C GLU A 284 8.46 20.28 -14.29
N LEU A 285 7.86 19.27 -13.66
CA LEU A 285 8.19 18.85 -12.29
C LEU A 285 9.65 18.37 -12.16
N TYR A 286 10.15 17.63 -13.15
CA TYR A 286 11.54 17.19 -13.20
C TYR A 286 12.51 18.36 -13.20
N SER A 287 12.21 19.38 -14.00
CA SER A 287 13.06 20.57 -14.14
C SER A 287 13.00 21.49 -12.92
N TYR A 288 11.85 21.55 -12.24
CA TYR A 288 11.66 22.37 -11.04
C TYR A 288 12.33 21.74 -9.80
N HIS A 289 12.20 20.44 -9.60
CA HIS A 289 12.69 19.75 -8.41
C HIS A 289 14.14 19.27 -8.53
N ILE A 290 15.07 20.18 -8.76
CA ILE A 290 16.50 19.82 -8.74
C ILE A 290 16.90 19.47 -7.30
N ASP A 291 17.47 18.28 -7.10
CA ASP A 291 18.07 17.88 -5.83
C ASP A 291 19.57 18.21 -5.79
N ASN A 292 20.08 18.49 -4.59
CA ASN A 292 21.50 18.56 -4.37
C ASN A 292 22.02 17.19 -3.92
N PRO A 293 22.83 16.48 -4.74
CA PRO A 293 23.27 15.12 -4.44
C PRO A 293 24.15 15.03 -3.20
N ASP A 294 24.85 16.13 -2.84
CA ASP A 294 25.82 16.18 -1.75
C ASP A 294 25.21 16.58 -0.40
N VAL A 295 23.91 17.01 -0.39
CA VAL A 295 23.23 17.43 0.82
C VAL A 295 22.23 16.36 1.28
N PHE A 296 22.51 15.78 2.45
CA PHE A 296 21.58 14.89 3.12
C PHE A 296 20.56 15.71 3.92
N SER A 297 19.34 15.82 3.40
CA SER A 297 18.21 16.46 4.10
C SER A 297 16.89 15.80 3.71
N PRO A 298 15.86 15.85 4.58
CA PRO A 298 14.53 15.32 4.27
C PRO A 298 13.96 15.89 2.97
N VAL A 299 14.13 17.18 2.70
CA VAL A 299 13.64 17.83 1.48
C VAL A 299 14.34 17.28 0.24
N ASN A 300 15.67 17.12 0.25
CA ASN A 300 16.41 16.53 -0.88
C ASN A 300 16.03 15.05 -1.09
N MET A 301 15.77 14.30 -0.01
CA MET A 301 15.27 12.93 -0.12
C MET A 301 13.88 12.87 -0.79
N GLN A 302 12.98 13.77 -0.42
CA GLN A 302 11.66 13.87 -1.03
C GLN A 302 11.76 14.29 -2.51
N LYS A 303 12.58 15.28 -2.85
CA LYS A 303 12.85 15.67 -4.24
C LYS A 303 13.37 14.48 -5.06
N ARG A 304 14.37 13.72 -4.55
CA ARG A 304 14.85 12.50 -5.21
C ARG A 304 13.74 11.47 -5.40
N THR A 305 12.89 11.27 -4.40
CA THR A 305 11.77 10.34 -4.51
C THR A 305 10.81 10.72 -5.63
N LEU A 306 10.48 12.00 -5.74
CA LEU A 306 9.62 12.50 -6.83
C LEU A 306 10.33 12.37 -8.18
N ARG A 307 11.59 12.79 -8.31
CA ARG A 307 12.38 12.67 -9.55
C ARG A 307 12.52 11.20 -9.99
N THR A 308 12.78 10.28 -9.06
CA THR A 308 12.82 8.83 -9.33
C THR A 308 11.53 8.37 -9.99
N LYS A 309 10.38 8.79 -9.45
CA LYS A 309 9.07 8.40 -10.02
C LYS A 309 8.81 9.06 -11.38
N ILE A 310 9.24 10.29 -11.56
CA ILE A 310 9.16 10.98 -12.86
C ILE A 310 10.01 10.26 -13.91
N ILE A 311 11.27 9.96 -13.60
CA ILE A 311 12.20 9.22 -14.49
C ILE A 311 11.59 7.87 -14.88
N TYR A 312 10.95 7.17 -13.95
CA TYR A 312 10.27 5.90 -14.22
C TYR A 312 9.21 6.02 -15.32
N TYR A 313 8.42 7.10 -15.33
CA TYR A 313 7.44 7.35 -16.40
C TYR A 313 8.08 7.84 -17.68
N LEU A 314 9.02 8.78 -17.61
CA LEU A 314 9.70 9.32 -18.80
C LEU A 314 10.48 8.23 -19.58
N ALA A 315 11.02 7.23 -18.87
CA ALA A 315 11.69 6.09 -19.50
C ALA A 315 10.77 5.21 -20.39
N LYS A 316 9.46 5.35 -20.25
CA LYS A 316 8.49 4.66 -21.12
C LYS A 316 8.23 5.40 -22.44
N LEU A 317 8.82 6.59 -22.63
CA LEU A 317 8.68 7.45 -23.79
C LEU A 317 9.99 7.43 -24.60
N GLU A 318 9.95 6.92 -25.82
CA GLU A 318 11.14 6.76 -26.68
C GLU A 318 11.92 8.06 -26.90
N ASN A 319 11.22 9.19 -26.95
CA ASN A 319 11.81 10.49 -27.24
C ASN A 319 12.49 11.16 -26.04
N GLU A 320 12.45 10.56 -24.85
CA GLU A 320 12.98 11.15 -23.62
C GLU A 320 14.30 10.51 -23.13
N LYS A 321 14.96 9.73 -23.98
CA LYS A 321 16.23 9.06 -23.67
C LYS A 321 17.31 10.03 -23.16
N ASN A 322 17.39 11.22 -23.74
CA ASN A 322 18.36 12.25 -23.34
C ASN A 322 18.20 12.69 -21.87
N ILE A 323 16.96 12.79 -21.37
CA ILE A 323 16.71 13.13 -19.95
C ILE A 323 17.16 11.98 -19.07
N ILE A 324 16.94 10.75 -19.48
CA ILE A 324 17.36 9.55 -18.75
C ILE A 324 18.87 9.47 -18.64
N GLU A 325 19.58 9.64 -19.78
CA GLU A 325 21.04 9.67 -19.83
C GLU A 325 21.61 10.78 -18.92
N LYS A 326 21.11 12.00 -19.07
CA LYS A 326 21.52 13.12 -18.25
C LYS A 326 21.31 12.85 -16.75
N HIS A 327 20.16 12.30 -16.37
CA HIS A 327 19.87 11.97 -14.96
C HIS A 327 20.86 10.94 -14.39
N TYR A 328 21.34 10.01 -15.20
CA TYR A 328 22.31 9.00 -14.76
C TYR A 328 23.75 9.53 -14.70
N PHE A 329 24.19 10.27 -15.72
CA PHE A 329 25.60 10.66 -15.84
C PHE A 329 25.93 11.96 -15.08
N ASP A 330 24.99 12.89 -14.96
CA ASP A 330 25.21 14.19 -14.28
C ASP A 330 25.13 14.08 -12.74
N THR A 331 24.96 12.87 -12.18
CA THR A 331 24.84 12.70 -10.73
C THR A 331 25.96 11.81 -10.15
N SER A 332 26.47 12.20 -9.00
CA SER A 332 27.30 11.35 -8.12
C SER A 332 26.46 10.46 -7.20
N ASN A 333 25.15 10.74 -7.07
CA ASN A 333 24.27 10.06 -6.12
C ASN A 333 23.81 8.69 -6.63
N ILE A 334 24.18 7.64 -5.90
CA ILE A 334 23.85 6.24 -6.24
C ILE A 334 22.35 5.99 -6.33
N THR A 335 21.54 6.67 -5.49
CA THR A 335 20.07 6.52 -5.55
C THR A 335 19.53 6.95 -6.92
N ASN A 336 20.02 8.05 -7.47
CA ASN A 336 19.62 8.55 -8.78
C ASN A 336 20.06 7.58 -9.90
N LYS A 337 21.28 7.02 -9.82
CA LYS A 337 21.75 6.01 -10.80
C LYS A 337 20.89 4.75 -10.76
N ILE A 338 20.62 4.19 -9.58
CA ILE A 338 19.76 3.01 -9.40
C ILE A 338 18.33 3.31 -9.86
N ALA A 339 17.84 4.55 -9.67
CA ALA A 339 16.52 4.95 -10.15
C ALA A 339 16.40 4.82 -11.68
N VAL A 340 17.43 5.26 -12.42
CA VAL A 340 17.49 5.08 -13.89
C VAL A 340 17.50 3.62 -14.25
N LEU A 341 18.38 2.80 -13.64
CA LEU A 341 18.47 1.37 -13.95
C LEU A 341 17.13 0.65 -13.74
N ASN A 342 16.41 0.98 -12.65
CA ASN A 342 15.06 0.46 -12.40
C ASN A 342 14.06 0.94 -13.47
N ALA A 343 14.15 2.20 -13.90
CA ALA A 343 13.20 2.78 -14.86
C ALA A 343 13.34 2.17 -16.25
N ILE A 344 14.58 1.84 -16.69
CA ILE A 344 14.86 1.30 -18.02
C ILE A 344 14.94 -0.23 -18.06
N ARG A 345 14.86 -0.92 -16.91
CA ARG A 345 15.03 -2.38 -16.80
C ARG A 345 14.12 -3.18 -17.74
N ASP A 346 12.88 -2.75 -17.87
CA ASP A 346 11.82 -3.47 -18.57
C ASP A 346 11.42 -2.81 -19.93
N ILE A 347 12.24 -1.87 -20.43
CA ILE A 347 12.04 -1.30 -21.78
C ILE A 347 12.49 -2.28 -22.86
N MET A 348 11.97 -2.09 -24.08
CA MET A 348 12.26 -2.97 -25.22
C MET A 348 13.68 -2.79 -25.79
N ASP A 349 14.30 -1.60 -25.59
CA ASP A 349 15.67 -1.33 -26.02
C ASP A 349 16.69 -1.97 -25.07
N VAL A 350 17.03 -3.24 -25.37
CA VAL A 350 17.92 -4.06 -24.55
C VAL A 350 19.34 -3.50 -24.56
N ASP A 351 19.82 -2.96 -25.69
CA ASP A 351 21.17 -2.43 -25.81
C ASP A 351 21.32 -1.15 -24.97
N PHE A 352 20.29 -0.31 -24.96
CA PHE A 352 20.23 0.86 -24.09
C PHE A 352 20.32 0.47 -22.61
N TYR A 353 19.53 -0.51 -22.18
CA TYR A 353 19.60 -1.02 -20.80
C TYR A 353 20.97 -1.60 -20.47
N LYS A 354 21.51 -2.45 -21.36
CA LYS A 354 22.81 -3.08 -21.17
C LYS A 354 23.95 -2.08 -21.01
N TYR A 355 23.95 -1.03 -21.81
CA TYR A 355 24.94 0.05 -21.74
C TYR A 355 25.04 0.64 -20.32
N PHE A 356 23.92 0.96 -19.67
CA PHE A 356 23.90 1.48 -18.30
C PHE A 356 24.26 0.42 -17.26
N MET A 357 23.86 -0.82 -17.46
CA MET A 357 24.19 -1.90 -16.52
C MET A 357 25.67 -2.24 -16.55
N ASP A 358 26.30 -2.19 -17.73
CA ASP A 358 27.75 -2.41 -17.89
C ASP A 358 28.55 -1.23 -17.29
N ASP A 359 28.10 0.02 -17.53
CA ASP A 359 28.70 1.20 -16.89
C ASP A 359 28.62 1.11 -15.35
N PHE A 360 27.44 0.79 -14.82
CA PHE A 360 27.27 0.65 -13.38
C PHE A 360 28.17 -0.45 -12.81
N TYR A 361 28.21 -1.59 -13.44
CA TYR A 361 29.07 -2.70 -13.04
C TYR A 361 30.55 -2.28 -13.05
N ASN A 362 31.04 -1.70 -14.14
CA ASN A 362 32.45 -1.35 -14.29
C ASN A 362 32.90 -0.30 -13.26
N ASN A 363 32.03 0.65 -12.90
CA ASN A 363 32.34 1.70 -11.93
C ASN A 363 32.21 1.24 -10.47
N TYR A 364 31.41 0.20 -10.18
CA TYR A 364 31.03 -0.15 -8.80
C TYR A 364 31.31 -1.60 -8.41
N ARG A 365 32.00 -2.40 -9.25
CA ARG A 365 32.27 -3.82 -9.01
C ARG A 365 33.02 -4.12 -7.71
N ASP A 366 33.78 -3.18 -7.20
CA ASP A 366 34.54 -3.32 -5.96
C ASP A 366 33.70 -3.02 -4.70
N TYR A 367 32.46 -2.56 -4.87
CA TYR A 367 31.53 -2.22 -3.79
C TYR A 367 30.46 -3.32 -3.65
N HIS A 368 30.64 -4.26 -2.73
CA HIS A 368 29.77 -5.42 -2.57
C HIS A 368 28.28 -5.10 -2.49
N LEU A 369 27.91 -4.06 -1.73
CA LEU A 369 26.50 -3.67 -1.60
C LEU A 369 25.89 -3.15 -2.92
N LEU A 370 26.70 -2.55 -3.80
CA LEU A 370 26.23 -2.07 -5.09
C LEU A 370 26.16 -3.21 -6.12
N ILE A 371 27.04 -4.20 -6.02
CA ILE A 371 26.93 -5.42 -6.81
C ILE A 371 25.72 -6.26 -6.41
N ASP A 372 25.34 -6.33 -5.13
CA ASP A 372 24.08 -6.92 -4.72
C ASP A 372 22.88 -6.21 -5.37
N LYS A 373 22.89 -4.86 -5.50
CA LYS A 373 21.84 -4.13 -6.22
C LYS A 373 21.84 -4.43 -7.72
N TRP A 374 23.01 -4.52 -8.34
CA TRP A 374 23.16 -4.92 -9.73
C TRP A 374 22.60 -6.33 -9.99
N MET A 375 22.89 -7.29 -9.12
CA MET A 375 22.32 -8.66 -9.17
C MET A 375 20.78 -8.63 -9.05
N ALA A 376 20.25 -7.86 -8.10
CA ALA A 376 18.80 -7.74 -7.91
C ALA A 376 18.09 -7.13 -9.14
N LEU A 377 18.69 -6.15 -9.81
CA LEU A 377 18.17 -5.59 -11.05
C LEU A 377 18.08 -6.61 -12.17
N ASN A 378 19.11 -7.46 -12.32
CA ASN A 378 19.13 -8.52 -13.32
C ASN A 378 18.09 -9.63 -13.05
N SER A 379 17.83 -9.96 -11.79
CA SER A 379 16.90 -11.03 -11.39
C SER A 379 15.43 -10.59 -11.35
N THR A 380 15.15 -9.28 -11.36
CA THR A 380 13.78 -8.74 -11.21
C THR A 380 13.23 -8.14 -12.49
N THR A 381 13.86 -8.33 -13.66
CA THR A 381 13.29 -7.89 -14.95
C THR A 381 11.97 -8.60 -15.25
N THR A 382 11.00 -7.86 -15.79
CA THR A 382 9.71 -8.35 -16.27
C THR A 382 9.52 -8.13 -17.77
N ARG A 383 10.65 -8.03 -18.50
CA ARG A 383 10.65 -7.81 -19.96
C ARG A 383 9.98 -8.96 -20.71
N ASP A 384 10.38 -10.19 -20.35
CA ASP A 384 9.76 -11.43 -20.76
C ASP A 384 9.91 -12.49 -19.66
N GLU A 385 9.21 -13.63 -19.83
CA GLU A 385 9.14 -14.68 -18.79
C GLU A 385 10.47 -15.42 -18.53
N GLN A 386 11.43 -15.36 -19.45
CA GLN A 386 12.69 -16.14 -19.36
C GLN A 386 13.90 -15.30 -18.98
N SER A 387 13.93 -14.02 -19.35
CA SER A 387 15.10 -13.14 -19.20
C SER A 387 15.66 -13.14 -17.79
N ALA A 388 14.82 -13.08 -16.75
CA ALA A 388 15.30 -13.06 -15.37
C ALA A 388 16.00 -14.38 -14.99
N LEU A 389 15.45 -15.53 -15.36
CA LEU A 389 16.06 -16.84 -15.05
C LEU A 389 17.37 -17.04 -15.79
N ILE A 390 17.45 -16.61 -17.06
CA ILE A 390 18.68 -16.66 -17.86
C ILE A 390 19.75 -15.80 -17.18
N ASN A 391 19.43 -14.55 -16.82
CA ASN A 391 20.37 -13.66 -16.13
C ASN A 391 20.84 -14.25 -14.81
N VAL A 392 19.94 -14.83 -14.02
CA VAL A 392 20.29 -15.49 -12.73
C VAL A 392 21.27 -16.61 -12.95
N LYS A 393 21.01 -17.54 -13.89
CA LYS A 393 21.90 -18.66 -14.19
C LYS A 393 23.26 -18.17 -14.68
N MET A 394 23.30 -17.17 -15.56
CA MET A 394 24.56 -16.59 -16.04
C MET A 394 25.38 -15.94 -14.92
N ILE A 395 24.77 -15.19 -14.04
CA ILE A 395 25.46 -14.51 -12.93
C ILE A 395 25.97 -15.53 -11.91
N MET A 396 25.24 -16.62 -11.67
CA MET A 396 25.69 -17.69 -10.76
C MET A 396 27.02 -18.35 -11.18
N GLU A 397 27.35 -18.36 -12.47
CA GLU A 397 28.59 -18.89 -13.00
C GLU A 397 29.77 -17.89 -12.93
N THR A 398 29.51 -16.67 -12.48
CA THR A 398 30.56 -15.64 -12.37
C THR A 398 31.25 -15.63 -11.01
N SER A 399 32.44 -15.03 -10.93
CA SER A 399 33.17 -14.85 -9.67
C SER A 399 32.53 -13.87 -8.69
N TYR A 400 31.55 -13.06 -9.13
CA TYR A 400 30.86 -12.09 -8.25
C TYR A 400 29.82 -12.74 -7.36
N PHE A 401 29.25 -13.89 -7.78
CA PHE A 401 28.27 -14.61 -7.01
C PHE A 401 28.92 -15.65 -6.09
N ASN A 402 28.57 -15.60 -4.83
CA ASN A 402 28.98 -16.58 -3.85
C ASN A 402 27.73 -17.12 -3.11
N ILE A 403 27.39 -18.38 -3.35
CA ILE A 403 26.23 -19.05 -2.74
C ILE A 403 26.31 -19.11 -1.19
N LYS A 404 27.50 -18.98 -0.61
CA LYS A 404 27.69 -18.91 0.85
C LYS A 404 27.44 -17.50 1.41
N ASN A 405 27.38 -16.47 0.56
CA ASN A 405 27.06 -15.11 0.98
C ASN A 405 25.53 -14.90 0.98
N PRO A 406 24.89 -14.74 2.15
CA PRO A 406 23.44 -14.56 2.24
C PRO A 406 22.92 -13.36 1.46
N ASN A 407 23.71 -12.27 1.33
CA ASN A 407 23.30 -11.08 0.61
C ASN A 407 23.26 -11.31 -0.90
N ASN A 408 24.28 -11.99 -1.46
CA ASN A 408 24.27 -12.40 -2.86
C ASN A 408 23.07 -13.29 -3.18
N VAL A 409 22.81 -14.29 -2.33
CA VAL A 409 21.67 -15.21 -2.51
C VAL A 409 20.34 -14.45 -2.45
N ARG A 410 20.15 -13.55 -1.47
CA ARG A 410 18.94 -12.73 -1.36
C ARG A 410 18.77 -11.78 -2.55
N ALA A 411 19.86 -11.16 -3.01
CA ALA A 411 19.83 -10.24 -4.13
C ALA A 411 19.50 -10.95 -5.45
N LEU A 412 20.15 -12.06 -5.75
CA LEU A 412 20.02 -12.74 -7.03
C LEU A 412 18.86 -13.76 -7.01
N ILE A 413 18.93 -14.79 -6.16
CA ILE A 413 17.94 -15.86 -6.12
C ILE A 413 16.65 -15.38 -5.44
N GLY A 414 16.77 -14.65 -4.34
CA GLY A 414 15.62 -14.05 -3.66
C GLY A 414 14.92 -12.99 -4.51
N GLY A 415 15.67 -12.20 -5.28
CA GLY A 415 15.11 -11.26 -6.26
C GLY A 415 14.28 -11.99 -7.32
N PHE A 416 14.80 -13.07 -7.89
CA PHE A 416 14.07 -13.91 -8.84
C PHE A 416 12.85 -14.59 -8.20
N ALA A 417 12.99 -15.11 -7.00
CA ALA A 417 11.90 -15.77 -6.27
C ALA A 417 10.71 -14.83 -5.97
N ASN A 418 10.95 -13.52 -5.91
CA ASN A 418 9.90 -12.51 -5.75
C ASN A 418 9.42 -11.91 -7.10
N ASN A 419 9.97 -12.37 -8.22
CA ASN A 419 9.55 -11.93 -9.55
C ASN A 419 8.31 -12.72 -10.00
N ASN A 420 7.14 -12.35 -9.53
CA ASN A 420 5.88 -13.03 -9.81
C ASN A 420 5.61 -13.22 -11.31
N PHE A 421 6.05 -12.28 -12.16
CA PHE A 421 5.87 -12.38 -13.61
C PHE A 421 6.61 -13.59 -14.19
N CYS A 422 7.88 -13.77 -13.82
CA CYS A 422 8.71 -14.83 -14.35
C CYS A 422 8.47 -16.19 -13.70
N ILE A 423 8.26 -16.23 -12.37
CA ILE A 423 8.08 -17.52 -11.67
C ILE A 423 6.72 -18.14 -11.91
N HIS A 424 5.67 -17.35 -12.16
CA HIS A 424 4.31 -17.84 -12.41
C HIS A 424 3.93 -17.83 -13.90
N GLY A 425 4.93 -17.77 -14.80
CA GLY A 425 4.75 -17.87 -16.24
C GLY A 425 4.21 -19.22 -16.70
N GLU A 426 4.20 -19.45 -18.01
CA GLU A 426 3.72 -20.69 -18.61
C GLU A 426 4.67 -21.88 -18.40
N SER A 427 5.96 -21.59 -18.22
CA SER A 427 7.00 -22.62 -17.95
C SER A 427 7.16 -22.89 -16.47
N PHE A 428 7.35 -24.15 -16.09
CA PHE A 428 7.67 -24.53 -14.71
C PHE A 428 9.17 -24.47 -14.38
N GLU A 429 10.01 -24.00 -15.29
CA GLU A 429 11.46 -23.94 -15.09
C GLU A 429 11.86 -23.06 -13.89
N GLY A 430 11.14 -21.95 -13.68
CA GLY A 430 11.35 -21.07 -12.53
C GLY A 430 11.10 -21.77 -11.21
N TYR A 431 10.04 -22.57 -11.13
CA TYR A 431 9.74 -23.37 -9.95
C TYR A 431 10.79 -24.45 -9.71
N SER A 432 11.13 -25.23 -10.77
CA SER A 432 12.17 -26.26 -10.67
C SER A 432 13.48 -25.68 -10.16
N PHE A 433 13.92 -24.56 -10.74
CA PHE A 433 15.13 -23.87 -10.30
C PHE A 433 15.06 -23.47 -8.81
N LEU A 434 13.94 -22.91 -8.36
CA LEU A 434 13.80 -22.50 -6.96
C LEU A 434 13.79 -23.68 -5.99
N PHE A 435 13.14 -24.80 -6.32
CA PHE A 435 13.16 -25.99 -5.48
C PHE A 435 14.56 -26.59 -5.39
N ASP A 436 15.31 -26.68 -6.51
CA ASP A 436 16.72 -27.08 -6.51
C ASP A 436 17.59 -26.18 -5.63
N MET A 437 17.33 -24.88 -5.68
CA MET A 437 18.05 -23.90 -4.85
C MET A 437 17.69 -24.00 -3.37
N ILE A 438 16.43 -24.27 -3.01
CA ILE A 438 16.01 -24.52 -1.63
C ILE A 438 16.78 -25.72 -1.05
N GLU A 439 16.84 -26.85 -1.75
CA GLU A 439 17.56 -28.03 -1.28
C GLU A 439 19.08 -27.81 -1.13
N LYS A 440 19.70 -27.07 -2.04
CA LYS A 440 21.11 -26.67 -1.95
C LYS A 440 21.38 -25.72 -0.79
N LEU A 441 20.56 -24.71 -0.66
CA LEU A 441 20.73 -23.67 0.35
C LEU A 441 20.39 -24.15 1.75
N ASP A 442 19.48 -25.10 1.91
CA ASP A 442 19.15 -25.66 3.21
C ASP A 442 20.36 -26.26 3.92
N LYS A 443 21.27 -26.89 3.14
CA LYS A 443 22.55 -27.43 3.65
C LYS A 443 23.61 -26.38 3.99
N ILE A 444 23.43 -25.11 3.49
CA ILE A 444 24.41 -24.03 3.66
C ILE A 444 23.88 -23.02 4.70
N ASN A 445 22.64 -22.59 4.54
CA ASN A 445 21.96 -21.60 5.38
C ASN A 445 20.44 -21.79 5.32
N SER A 446 19.90 -22.52 6.28
CA SER A 446 18.49 -22.88 6.35
C SER A 446 17.56 -21.68 6.49
N SER A 447 18.02 -20.57 7.12
CA SER A 447 17.25 -19.33 7.23
C SER A 447 17.05 -18.65 5.87
N VAL A 448 18.05 -18.69 4.99
CA VAL A 448 17.93 -18.18 3.61
C VAL A 448 17.04 -19.10 2.78
N ALA A 449 17.22 -20.41 2.89
CA ALA A 449 16.38 -21.38 2.21
C ALA A 449 14.89 -21.25 2.58
N SER A 450 14.57 -21.16 3.87
CA SER A 450 13.20 -20.97 4.34
C SER A 450 12.59 -19.62 3.87
N GLY A 451 13.42 -18.59 3.68
CA GLY A 451 13.02 -17.32 3.06
C GLY A 451 12.54 -17.49 1.61
N ILE A 452 13.20 -18.37 0.83
CA ILE A 452 12.76 -18.65 -0.55
C ILE A 452 11.46 -19.47 -0.55
N VAL A 453 11.30 -20.44 0.36
CA VAL A 453 10.04 -21.22 0.48
C VAL A 453 8.83 -20.32 0.68
N LYS A 454 8.97 -19.20 1.40
CA LYS A 454 7.88 -18.23 1.64
C LYS A 454 7.29 -17.64 0.38
N THR A 455 8.02 -17.61 -0.74
CA THR A 455 7.48 -17.12 -2.02
C THR A 455 6.30 -17.95 -2.52
N PHE A 456 6.21 -19.22 -2.08
CA PHE A 456 5.09 -20.09 -2.39
C PHE A 456 3.88 -19.95 -1.46
N ALA A 457 3.89 -19.04 -0.48
CA ALA A 457 2.82 -18.93 0.52
C ALA A 457 1.42 -18.69 -0.08
N LYS A 458 1.35 -18.00 -1.21
CA LYS A 458 0.10 -17.72 -1.93
C LYS A 458 -0.21 -18.71 -3.06
N PHE A 459 0.47 -19.87 -3.15
CA PHE A 459 0.33 -20.81 -4.28
C PHE A 459 -1.13 -21.29 -4.50
N LYS A 460 -1.93 -21.33 -3.42
CA LYS A 460 -3.33 -21.78 -3.48
C LYS A 460 -4.20 -20.86 -4.34
N THR A 461 -3.80 -19.60 -4.57
CA THR A 461 -4.51 -18.64 -5.42
C THR A 461 -4.20 -18.81 -6.91
N LEU A 462 -3.12 -19.51 -7.27
CA LEU A 462 -2.66 -19.67 -8.64
C LEU A 462 -3.57 -20.56 -9.49
N LYS A 463 -3.32 -20.60 -10.80
CA LYS A 463 -3.97 -21.51 -11.74
C LYS A 463 -3.72 -22.98 -11.34
N LYS A 464 -4.65 -23.86 -11.73
CA LYS A 464 -4.67 -25.28 -11.35
C LYS A 464 -3.33 -25.99 -11.54
N ASP A 465 -2.68 -25.81 -12.69
CA ASP A 465 -1.45 -26.55 -13.01
C ASP A 465 -0.26 -26.05 -12.18
N ASN A 466 -0.11 -24.72 -12.02
CA ASN A 466 0.90 -24.12 -11.15
C ASN A 466 0.73 -24.59 -9.70
N LYS A 467 -0.52 -24.56 -9.21
CA LYS A 467 -0.90 -25.01 -7.87
C LYS A 467 -0.55 -26.49 -7.64
N ALA A 468 -0.86 -27.36 -8.60
CA ALA A 468 -0.56 -28.77 -8.51
C ALA A 468 0.95 -29.06 -8.52
N TYR A 469 1.70 -28.35 -9.38
CA TYR A 469 3.16 -28.46 -9.46
C TYR A 469 3.82 -28.06 -8.14
N ILE A 470 3.49 -26.87 -7.61
CA ILE A 470 4.07 -26.37 -6.37
C ILE A 470 3.71 -27.29 -5.20
N LYS A 471 2.43 -27.69 -5.08
CA LYS A 471 1.99 -28.58 -4.02
C LYS A 471 2.80 -29.89 -3.98
N ASN A 472 2.94 -30.56 -5.13
CA ASN A 472 3.69 -31.80 -5.24
C ASN A 472 5.17 -31.64 -4.81
N HIS A 473 5.81 -30.51 -5.15
CA HIS A 473 7.19 -30.24 -4.75
C HIS A 473 7.36 -29.89 -3.28
N LEU A 474 6.39 -29.15 -2.70
CA LEU A 474 6.37 -28.89 -1.26
C LEU A 474 6.15 -30.18 -0.46
N GLU A 475 5.27 -31.08 -0.92
CA GLU A 475 5.06 -32.40 -0.31
C GLU A 475 6.33 -33.24 -0.36
N LYS A 476 7.01 -33.32 -1.53
CA LYS A 476 8.30 -34.03 -1.67
C LYS A 476 9.40 -33.43 -0.79
N LEU A 477 9.41 -32.13 -0.61
CA LEU A 477 10.36 -31.43 0.26
C LEU A 477 10.21 -31.90 1.72
N LEU A 478 8.97 -32.10 2.20
CA LEU A 478 8.68 -32.61 3.56
C LEU A 478 9.08 -34.09 3.74
N GLU A 479 9.14 -34.88 2.65
CA GLU A 479 9.61 -36.29 2.71
C GLU A 479 11.13 -36.41 2.95
N ASN A 480 11.89 -35.34 2.74
CA ASN A 480 13.33 -35.31 2.93
C ASN A 480 13.70 -35.31 4.43
N LYS A 481 14.15 -36.48 4.93
CA LYS A 481 14.53 -36.66 6.34
C LYS A 481 15.70 -35.80 6.82
N ASN A 482 16.46 -35.19 5.90
CA ASN A 482 17.60 -34.31 6.21
C ASN A 482 17.22 -32.84 6.10
N LEU A 483 15.94 -32.50 5.97
CA LEU A 483 15.47 -31.14 5.90
C LEU A 483 15.66 -30.42 7.24
N SER A 484 16.16 -29.19 7.20
CA SER A 484 16.28 -28.37 8.42
C SER A 484 14.92 -28.06 9.00
N LEU A 485 14.85 -27.86 10.31
CA LEU A 485 13.62 -27.47 11.01
C LEU A 485 13.03 -26.17 10.45
N ALA A 486 13.87 -25.20 10.09
CA ALA A 486 13.43 -23.91 9.56
C ALA A 486 12.69 -24.03 8.21
N VAL A 487 13.17 -24.88 7.30
CA VAL A 487 12.51 -25.15 6.02
C VAL A 487 11.28 -26.02 6.22
N PHE A 488 11.37 -27.05 7.08
CA PHE A 488 10.25 -27.93 7.40
C PHE A 488 9.03 -27.13 7.93
N GLU A 489 9.20 -26.31 8.98
CA GLU A 489 8.12 -25.55 9.61
C GLU A 489 7.41 -24.60 8.63
N ILE A 490 8.18 -23.92 7.77
CA ILE A 490 7.58 -23.00 6.78
C ILE A 490 6.84 -23.79 5.70
N THR A 491 7.42 -24.91 5.23
CA THR A 491 6.79 -25.76 4.20
C THR A 491 5.49 -26.38 4.71
N ASP A 492 5.51 -26.95 5.91
CA ASP A 492 4.33 -27.52 6.57
C ASP A 492 3.22 -26.48 6.76
N LYS A 493 3.60 -25.29 7.26
CA LYS A 493 2.66 -24.18 7.43
C LYS A 493 2.01 -23.73 6.11
N ILE A 494 2.75 -23.69 5.00
CA ILE A 494 2.23 -23.29 3.68
C ILE A 494 1.24 -24.34 3.14
N LEU A 495 1.50 -25.62 3.35
CA LEU A 495 0.61 -26.69 2.91
C LEU A 495 -0.69 -26.76 3.71
N ASN A 496 -0.60 -26.55 5.04
CA ASN A 496 -1.71 -26.75 5.98
C ASN A 496 -2.57 -25.51 6.25
N ASN A 497 -2.12 -24.31 5.89
CA ASN A 497 -2.92 -23.07 5.94
C ASN A 497 -3.55 -22.75 4.59
#